data_00bcd34b3968c6ae0732ddd1e9868878
#
_entry.id   00bcd34b3968c6ae0732ddd1e9868878
#
_cell.length_a   1.000
_cell.length_b   1.000
_cell.length_c   1.000
_cell.angle_alpha   90.00
_cell.angle_beta   90.00
_cell.angle_gamma   90.00
#
_symmetry.space_group_name_H-M   'P 1'
#
loop_
_entity.id
_entity.type
_entity.pdbx_description
1 polymer ?
#
loop_
_entity_poly.entity_id
_entity_poly.type
_entity_poly.pdbx_seq_one_letter_code
_entity_poly.pdbx_strand_id
1 'polypeptide(L)'
;MKNHPGTSFTGPELCSLDAVQVVKLLKKKEISPQELLDSSFERINQVEPSVNAIPTLCEERARESAKCWQETGRGNQDEPGWLGGLPIGIKDLTPVAGVRTTFGTKGLSDFVPKESEPLVINLEKRGALVVGKTNTPEMGAGGNTFNEVFGMTRNPWNTQRNAGGSSGGSAAALATGEVWLSHGNDLAGSLRTPAAYCGVVGFRPSPGVARGGGLELGFSTESVQGPVSYTHLRAHET
;
A
#
# COMPACT_ATOMS: atom_id res chain seq x y z
N MET A 1 -10.60 -3.48 11.21
CA MET A 1 -10.61 -2.24 12.02
C MET A 1 -9.66 -2.45 13.20
N LYS A 2 -8.39 -2.06 13.01
CA LYS A 2 -7.38 -2.22 14.07
C LYS A 2 -7.60 -1.15 15.15
N ASN A 3 -7.73 -1.58 16.41
CA ASN A 3 -7.63 -0.73 17.62
C ASN A 3 -8.59 0.46 17.77
N HIS A 4 -9.82 0.40 17.24
CA HIS A 4 -10.83 1.35 17.65
C HIS A 4 -11.39 0.95 19.02
N PRO A 5 -11.54 1.87 19.99
CA PRO A 5 -12.21 1.57 21.25
C PRO A 5 -13.63 1.03 20.99
N GLY A 6 -13.88 -0.21 21.31
CA GLY A 6 -15.18 -0.87 21.15
C GLY A 6 -15.31 -1.81 19.94
N THR A 7 -14.27 -2.00 19.10
CA THR A 7 -14.27 -3.02 18.05
C THR A 7 -13.09 -3.98 18.25
N SER A 8 -13.35 -5.28 18.29
CA SER A 8 -12.29 -6.30 18.22
C SER A 8 -11.91 -6.55 16.78
N PHE A 9 -10.61 -6.66 16.50
CA PHE A 9 -10.12 -7.12 15.21
C PHE A 9 -10.48 -8.60 15.01
N THR A 10 -11.04 -8.94 13.85
CA THR A 10 -11.54 -10.29 13.54
C THR A 10 -10.75 -11.01 12.44
N GLY A 11 -9.67 -10.42 11.95
CA GLY A 11 -8.81 -11.01 10.91
C GLY A 11 -7.70 -11.89 11.47
N PRO A 12 -6.81 -12.39 10.59
CA PRO A 12 -5.62 -13.14 10.99
C PRO A 12 -4.79 -12.39 12.03
N GLU A 13 -4.23 -13.11 13.01
CA GLU A 13 -3.52 -12.52 14.15
C GLU A 13 -2.38 -11.59 13.72
N LEU A 14 -1.57 -11.99 12.74
CA LEU A 14 -0.46 -11.17 12.23
C LEU A 14 -0.95 -9.84 11.67
N CYS A 15 -2.13 -9.81 11.02
CA CYS A 15 -2.73 -8.58 10.53
C CYS A 15 -3.19 -7.62 11.64
N SER A 16 -3.24 -8.05 12.91
CA SER A 16 -3.51 -7.17 14.05
C SER A 16 -2.30 -6.38 14.52
N LEU A 17 -1.10 -6.83 14.17
CA LEU A 17 0.17 -6.21 14.56
C LEU A 17 0.46 -4.97 13.70
N ASP A 18 1.19 -4.01 14.25
CA ASP A 18 1.72 -2.89 13.47
C ASP A 18 2.98 -3.29 12.67
N ALA A 19 3.37 -2.45 11.69
CA ALA A 19 4.51 -2.72 10.82
C ALA A 19 5.83 -2.88 11.59
N VAL A 20 6.03 -2.12 12.67
CA VAL A 20 7.25 -2.19 13.50
C VAL A 20 7.33 -3.51 14.24
N GLN A 21 6.20 -3.98 14.80
CA GLN A 21 6.11 -5.28 15.46
C GLN A 21 6.42 -6.40 14.47
N VAL A 22 5.79 -6.38 13.30
CA VAL A 22 6.00 -7.38 12.24
C VAL A 22 7.45 -7.39 11.75
N VAL A 23 8.05 -6.23 11.48
CA VAL A 23 9.46 -6.14 11.07
C VAL A 23 10.40 -6.67 12.16
N LYS A 24 10.10 -6.45 13.45
CA LYS A 24 10.88 -7.05 14.55
C LYS A 24 10.79 -8.57 14.57
N LEU A 25 9.61 -9.15 14.32
CA LEU A 25 9.42 -10.61 14.24
C LEU A 25 10.16 -11.20 13.04
N LEU A 26 10.13 -10.52 11.88
CA LEU A 26 10.91 -10.90 10.69
C LEU A 26 12.42 -10.88 10.94
N LYS A 27 12.94 -9.83 11.61
CA LYS A 27 14.36 -9.74 11.99
C LYS A 27 14.79 -10.90 12.89
N LYS A 28 13.93 -11.29 13.84
CA LYS A 28 14.19 -12.42 14.75
C LYS A 28 13.93 -13.79 14.10
N LYS A 29 13.42 -13.81 12.86
CA LYS A 29 12.98 -15.03 12.17
C LYS A 29 11.90 -15.83 12.94
N GLU A 30 11.11 -15.13 13.75
CA GLU A 30 9.95 -15.69 14.46
C GLU A 30 8.75 -15.88 13.52
N ILE A 31 8.70 -15.12 12.41
CA ILE A 31 7.77 -15.27 11.30
C ILE A 31 8.50 -15.18 9.97
N SER A 32 7.92 -15.75 8.93
CA SER A 32 8.41 -15.71 7.56
C SER A 32 7.63 -14.71 6.68
N PRO A 33 8.21 -14.23 5.58
CA PRO A 33 7.49 -13.46 4.56
C PRO A 33 6.29 -14.21 3.97
N GLN A 34 6.35 -15.55 3.86
CA GLN A 34 5.24 -16.35 3.35
C GLN A 34 4.05 -16.34 4.32
N GLU A 35 4.27 -16.50 5.62
CA GLU A 35 3.20 -16.42 6.64
C GLU A 35 2.53 -15.04 6.64
N LEU A 36 3.30 -13.97 6.40
CA LEU A 36 2.73 -12.63 6.25
C LEU A 36 1.88 -12.49 4.99
N LEU A 37 2.33 -13.05 3.87
CA LEU A 37 1.55 -13.06 2.62
C LEU A 37 0.26 -13.86 2.80
N ASP A 38 0.33 -15.04 3.42
CA ASP A 38 -0.85 -15.86 3.69
C ASP A 38 -1.88 -15.09 4.54
N SER A 39 -1.42 -14.45 5.60
CA SER A 39 -2.27 -13.60 6.44
C SER A 39 -2.85 -12.39 5.68
N SER A 40 -2.03 -11.75 4.83
CA SER A 40 -2.45 -10.62 4.00
C SER A 40 -3.53 -11.04 3.00
N PHE A 41 -3.32 -12.11 2.23
CA PHE A 41 -4.28 -12.59 1.23
C PHE A 41 -5.55 -13.17 1.86
N GLU A 42 -5.43 -13.85 2.99
CA GLU A 42 -6.62 -14.25 3.76
C GLU A 42 -7.44 -13.02 4.17
N ARG A 43 -6.79 -11.97 4.69
CA ARG A 43 -7.48 -10.74 5.08
C ARG A 43 -8.09 -10.00 3.89
N ILE A 44 -7.38 -9.91 2.77
CA ILE A 44 -7.87 -9.35 1.51
C ILE A 44 -9.16 -10.08 1.10
N ASN A 45 -9.15 -11.41 1.06
CA ASN A 45 -10.33 -12.21 0.70
C ASN A 45 -11.54 -11.96 1.62
N GLN A 46 -11.30 -11.70 2.90
CA GLN A 46 -12.37 -11.41 3.87
C GLN A 46 -13.02 -10.05 3.67
N VAL A 47 -12.26 -9.03 3.26
CA VAL A 47 -12.74 -7.63 3.33
C VAL A 47 -12.96 -6.97 1.98
N GLU A 48 -12.26 -7.39 0.93
CA GLU A 48 -12.36 -6.79 -0.41
C GLU A 48 -13.78 -6.75 -0.99
N PRO A 49 -14.63 -7.77 -0.82
CA PRO A 49 -16.01 -7.69 -1.28
C PRO A 49 -16.81 -6.52 -0.69
N SER A 50 -16.40 -6.01 0.47
CA SER A 50 -17.05 -4.91 1.17
C SER A 50 -16.41 -3.56 0.95
N VAL A 51 -15.08 -3.50 0.72
CA VAL A 51 -14.32 -2.23 0.68
C VAL A 51 -13.76 -1.88 -0.69
N ASN A 52 -13.39 -2.86 -1.52
CA ASN A 52 -12.79 -2.67 -2.85
C ASN A 52 -11.55 -1.74 -2.80
N ALA A 53 -10.59 -2.11 -1.97
CA ALA A 53 -9.37 -1.34 -1.74
C ALA A 53 -8.23 -1.73 -2.70
N ILE A 54 -8.05 -3.04 -2.98
CA ILE A 54 -6.96 -3.61 -3.80
C ILE A 54 -7.54 -4.42 -4.99
N PRO A 55 -8.15 -3.76 -5.97
CA PRO A 55 -8.90 -4.46 -7.04
C PRO A 55 -8.02 -5.26 -8.03
N THR A 56 -6.70 -5.04 -8.05
CA THR A 56 -5.75 -5.82 -8.84
C THR A 56 -4.74 -6.49 -7.93
N LEU A 57 -4.83 -7.80 -7.79
CA LEU A 57 -3.87 -8.58 -7.00
C LEU A 57 -2.75 -9.13 -7.89
N CYS A 58 -1.56 -9.35 -7.29
CA CYS A 58 -0.42 -9.98 -7.95
C CYS A 58 0.21 -11.06 -7.05
N GLU A 59 -0.63 -11.99 -6.58
CA GLU A 59 -0.27 -12.99 -5.57
C GLU A 59 0.91 -13.85 -5.97
N GLU A 60 0.92 -14.41 -7.19
CA GLU A 60 2.02 -15.26 -7.67
C GLU A 60 3.36 -14.51 -7.62
N ARG A 61 3.38 -13.27 -8.15
CA ARG A 61 4.55 -12.40 -8.10
C ARG A 61 5.02 -12.11 -6.67
N ALA A 62 4.10 -11.85 -5.75
CA ALA A 62 4.42 -11.60 -4.35
C ALA A 62 5.03 -12.85 -3.69
N ARG A 63 4.49 -14.03 -3.96
CA ARG A 63 4.99 -15.32 -3.43
C ARG A 63 6.37 -15.68 -3.99
N GLU A 64 6.62 -15.47 -5.27
CA GLU A 64 7.94 -15.64 -5.89
C GLU A 64 8.97 -14.68 -5.27
N SER A 65 8.59 -13.41 -5.09
CA SER A 65 9.42 -12.41 -4.43
C SER A 65 9.77 -12.79 -2.99
N ALA A 66 8.80 -13.30 -2.22
CA ALA A 66 9.01 -13.76 -0.85
C ALA A 66 9.96 -14.95 -0.79
N LYS A 67 9.79 -15.93 -1.69
CA LYS A 67 10.69 -17.07 -1.80
C LYS A 67 12.12 -16.63 -2.11
N CYS A 68 12.30 -15.79 -3.11
CA CYS A 68 13.59 -15.22 -3.47
C CYS A 68 14.23 -14.44 -2.31
N TRP A 69 13.44 -13.69 -1.54
CA TRP A 69 13.89 -12.96 -0.36
C TRP A 69 14.38 -13.88 0.75
N GLN A 70 13.67 -14.97 1.01
CA GLN A 70 14.08 -15.99 2.01
C GLN A 70 15.37 -16.71 1.60
N GLU A 71 15.47 -17.13 0.33
CA GLU A 71 16.61 -17.91 -0.17
C GLU A 71 17.89 -17.08 -0.24
N THR A 72 17.81 -15.81 -0.58
CA THR A 72 18.98 -14.96 -0.83
C THR A 72 19.39 -14.13 0.39
N GLY A 73 18.57 -14.07 1.45
CA GLY A 73 18.84 -13.28 2.66
C GLY A 73 19.15 -11.81 2.34
N ARG A 74 18.46 -11.25 1.34
CA ARG A 74 18.79 -9.95 0.76
C ARG A 74 18.69 -8.83 1.77
N GLY A 75 19.74 -8.02 1.83
CA GLY A 75 19.80 -6.78 2.56
C GLY A 75 20.36 -6.89 3.97
N ASN A 76 21.00 -5.82 4.39
CA ASN A 76 21.45 -5.68 5.76
C ASN A 76 20.24 -5.36 6.65
N GLN A 77 19.91 -6.24 7.58
CA GLN A 77 18.79 -6.07 8.51
C GLN A 77 18.90 -4.82 9.40
N ASP A 78 20.12 -4.30 9.54
CA ASP A 78 20.39 -3.10 10.33
C ASP A 78 20.33 -1.82 9.49
N GLU A 79 20.12 -1.96 8.17
CA GLU A 79 19.97 -0.80 7.29
C GLU A 79 18.62 -0.10 7.56
N PRO A 80 18.63 1.24 7.75
CA PRO A 80 17.39 2.00 7.88
C PRO A 80 16.44 1.75 6.70
N GLY A 81 15.17 1.50 7.02
CA GLY A 81 14.15 1.21 6.02
C GLY A 81 14.16 -0.24 5.48
N TRP A 82 14.85 -1.18 6.11
CA TRP A 82 14.72 -2.60 5.81
C TRP A 82 13.29 -3.08 6.13
N LEU A 83 12.61 -3.69 5.16
CA LEU A 83 11.21 -4.12 5.25
C LEU A 83 11.07 -5.65 5.41
N GLY A 84 12.09 -6.40 5.03
CA GLY A 84 12.26 -7.82 5.38
C GLY A 84 11.23 -8.82 4.88
N GLY A 85 10.44 -8.47 3.88
CA GLY A 85 9.34 -9.30 3.39
C GLY A 85 7.96 -8.74 3.78
N LEU A 86 7.87 -7.45 4.10
CA LEU A 86 6.61 -6.80 4.46
C LEU A 86 5.66 -6.66 3.26
N PRO A 87 4.42 -7.16 3.32
CA PRO A 87 3.40 -6.95 2.28
C PRO A 87 2.95 -5.49 2.19
N ILE A 88 2.95 -4.95 0.96
CA ILE A 88 2.57 -3.56 0.68
C ILE A 88 1.60 -3.43 -0.49
N GLY A 89 0.80 -2.37 -0.47
CA GLY A 89 -0.04 -1.95 -1.59
C GLY A 89 0.59 -0.79 -2.37
N ILE A 90 0.49 -0.82 -3.70
CA ILE A 90 0.95 0.27 -4.58
C ILE A 90 -0.24 0.91 -5.28
N LYS A 91 -0.36 2.23 -5.18
CA LYS A 91 -1.44 2.99 -5.83
C LYS A 91 -1.46 2.74 -7.34
N ASP A 92 -2.64 2.61 -7.93
CA ASP A 92 -2.82 2.29 -9.34
C ASP A 92 -2.52 3.45 -10.31
N LEU A 93 -1.79 4.44 -9.86
CA LEU A 93 -1.12 5.48 -10.66
C LEU A 93 0.37 5.22 -10.84
N THR A 94 0.93 4.20 -10.19
CA THR A 94 2.37 3.95 -10.14
C THR A 94 2.66 2.62 -10.81
N PRO A 95 3.43 2.59 -11.91
CA PRO A 95 3.78 1.38 -12.61
C PRO A 95 4.52 0.35 -11.75
N VAL A 96 4.07 -0.90 -11.84
CA VAL A 96 4.76 -2.08 -11.29
C VAL A 96 4.95 -3.07 -12.43
N ALA A 97 6.18 -3.43 -12.75
CA ALA A 97 6.50 -4.33 -13.87
C ALA A 97 5.72 -5.64 -13.79
N GLY A 98 5.06 -5.99 -14.90
CA GLY A 98 4.26 -7.22 -14.99
C GLY A 98 2.93 -7.19 -14.26
N VAL A 99 2.56 -6.06 -13.61
CA VAL A 99 1.29 -5.93 -12.88
C VAL A 99 0.40 -4.92 -13.58
N ARG A 100 -0.83 -5.32 -13.90
CA ARG A 100 -1.84 -4.46 -14.51
C ARG A 100 -1.96 -3.14 -13.76
N THR A 101 -1.84 -2.02 -14.49
CA THR A 101 -1.84 -0.65 -13.95
C THR A 101 -2.76 0.19 -14.82
N THR A 102 -3.93 0.54 -14.32
CA THR A 102 -5.01 1.12 -15.14
C THR A 102 -5.10 2.64 -15.07
N PHE A 103 -4.43 3.26 -14.12
CA PHE A 103 -4.62 4.68 -13.79
C PHE A 103 -6.09 5.05 -13.52
N GLY A 104 -6.92 4.06 -13.19
CA GLY A 104 -8.35 4.22 -13.00
C GLY A 104 -9.14 4.57 -14.28
N THR A 105 -8.56 4.43 -15.46
CA THR A 105 -9.19 4.78 -16.74
C THR A 105 -9.43 3.57 -17.63
N LYS A 106 -10.58 3.51 -18.31
CA LYS A 106 -10.91 2.46 -19.27
C LYS A 106 -9.92 2.37 -20.41
N GLY A 107 -9.33 3.49 -20.82
CA GLY A 107 -8.34 3.55 -21.90
C GLY A 107 -7.06 2.75 -21.61
N LEU A 108 -6.79 2.46 -20.33
CA LEU A 108 -5.62 1.69 -19.88
C LEU A 108 -6.05 0.45 -19.07
N SER A 109 -7.28 -0.01 -19.22
CA SER A 109 -7.83 -1.13 -18.44
C SER A 109 -6.98 -2.41 -18.49
N ASP A 110 -6.26 -2.64 -19.57
CA ASP A 110 -5.45 -3.84 -19.80
C ASP A 110 -3.94 -3.53 -19.87
N PHE A 111 -3.55 -2.31 -19.51
CA PHE A 111 -2.15 -1.91 -19.59
C PHE A 111 -1.31 -2.61 -18.52
N VAL A 112 -0.24 -3.28 -18.96
CA VAL A 112 0.75 -3.93 -18.10
C VAL A 112 2.11 -3.30 -18.39
N PRO A 113 2.68 -2.52 -17.47
CA PRO A 113 3.98 -1.87 -17.65
C PRO A 113 5.11 -2.90 -17.70
N LYS A 114 6.13 -2.62 -18.53
CA LYS A 114 7.34 -3.44 -18.63
C LYS A 114 8.36 -3.12 -17.53
N GLU A 115 8.28 -1.92 -16.95
CA GLU A 115 9.21 -1.43 -15.95
C GLU A 115 8.45 -0.92 -14.73
N SER A 116 9.05 -1.11 -13.56
CA SER A 116 8.54 -0.52 -12.31
C SER A 116 9.05 0.91 -12.14
N GLU A 117 8.23 1.73 -11.50
CA GLU A 117 8.62 3.04 -11.00
C GLU A 117 9.88 2.92 -10.09
N PRO A 118 10.85 3.86 -10.15
CA PRO A 118 12.04 3.83 -9.31
C PRO A 118 11.75 3.69 -7.82
N LEU A 119 10.68 4.28 -7.33
CA LEU A 119 10.23 4.13 -5.95
C LEU A 119 9.88 2.66 -5.62
N VAL A 120 9.13 2.00 -6.49
CA VAL A 120 8.77 0.57 -6.32
C VAL A 120 10.02 -0.29 -6.29
N ILE A 121 10.95 -0.06 -7.23
CA ILE A 121 12.25 -0.76 -7.26
C ILE A 121 13.00 -0.58 -5.92
N ASN A 122 13.01 0.62 -5.37
CA ASN A 122 13.67 0.88 -4.09
C ASN A 122 12.98 0.19 -2.91
N LEU A 123 11.65 0.14 -2.88
CA LEU A 123 10.90 -0.56 -1.86
C LEU A 123 11.16 -2.07 -1.92
N GLU A 124 11.14 -2.66 -3.12
CA GLU A 124 11.44 -4.08 -3.33
C GLU A 124 12.89 -4.44 -2.97
N LYS A 125 13.85 -3.58 -3.29
CA LYS A 125 15.26 -3.74 -2.86
C LYS A 125 15.41 -3.78 -1.35
N ARG A 126 14.51 -3.14 -0.60
CA ARG A 126 14.45 -3.14 0.86
C ARG A 126 13.60 -4.28 1.44
N GLY A 127 13.06 -5.13 0.58
CA GLY A 127 12.28 -6.30 0.94
C GLY A 127 10.78 -6.09 1.02
N ALA A 128 10.24 -5.04 0.44
CA ALA A 128 8.79 -4.92 0.28
C ALA A 128 8.24 -5.98 -0.68
N LEU A 129 7.11 -6.57 -0.34
CA LEU A 129 6.38 -7.50 -1.20
C LEU A 129 5.11 -6.82 -1.71
N VAL A 130 5.07 -6.50 -2.99
CA VAL A 130 3.89 -5.89 -3.60
C VAL A 130 2.80 -6.94 -3.75
N VAL A 131 1.68 -6.77 -3.02
CA VAL A 131 0.53 -7.71 -3.08
C VAL A 131 -0.51 -7.31 -4.11
N GLY A 132 -0.54 -6.03 -4.51
CA GLY A 132 -1.50 -5.56 -5.50
C GLY A 132 -1.50 -4.05 -5.69
N LYS A 133 -2.42 -3.61 -6.56
CA LYS A 133 -2.64 -2.20 -6.90
C LYS A 133 -3.85 -1.68 -6.14
N THR A 134 -3.66 -0.59 -5.37
CA THR A 134 -4.73 0.03 -4.60
C THR A 134 -5.53 1.01 -5.45
N ASN A 135 -6.83 1.05 -5.26
CA ASN A 135 -7.76 1.82 -6.07
C ASN A 135 -7.54 3.34 -5.96
N THR A 136 -7.85 4.04 -7.05
CA THR A 136 -7.69 5.49 -7.21
C THR A 136 -8.83 6.02 -8.09
N PRO A 137 -9.24 7.29 -8.03
CA PRO A 137 -10.07 7.87 -9.09
C PRO A 137 -9.30 7.93 -10.40
N GLU A 138 -10.02 8.06 -11.51
CA GLU A 138 -9.44 8.18 -12.84
C GLU A 138 -8.32 9.23 -12.88
N MET A 139 -7.13 8.84 -13.36
CA MET A 139 -5.91 9.65 -13.43
C MET A 139 -5.53 10.34 -12.11
N GLY A 140 -6.03 9.85 -10.98
CA GLY A 140 -5.83 10.47 -9.67
C GLY A 140 -6.62 11.77 -9.44
N ALA A 141 -7.47 12.15 -10.37
CA ALA A 141 -8.22 13.40 -10.34
C ALA A 141 -9.52 13.25 -9.55
N GLY A 142 -9.50 13.59 -8.27
CA GLY A 142 -10.70 13.59 -7.43
C GLY A 142 -10.44 13.39 -5.94
N GLY A 143 -11.31 13.95 -5.12
CA GLY A 143 -11.29 13.80 -3.66
C GLY A 143 -11.97 12.53 -3.14
N ASN A 144 -12.52 11.70 -4.03
CA ASN A 144 -13.19 10.44 -3.73
C ASN A 144 -12.61 9.34 -4.64
N THR A 145 -12.47 8.14 -4.11
CA THR A 145 -11.92 7.01 -4.86
C THR A 145 -13.03 6.19 -5.49
N PHE A 146 -13.29 6.48 -6.74
CA PHE A 146 -14.12 5.66 -7.63
C PHE A 146 -13.67 5.85 -9.08
N ASN A 147 -13.86 4.84 -9.90
CA ASN A 147 -13.60 4.90 -11.35
C ASN A 147 -14.48 3.87 -12.10
N GLU A 148 -14.50 3.96 -13.40
CA GLU A 148 -15.33 3.07 -14.23
C GLU A 148 -14.69 1.69 -14.49
N VAL A 149 -13.44 1.46 -14.10
CA VAL A 149 -12.76 0.16 -14.24
C VAL A 149 -13.09 -0.74 -13.07
N PHE A 150 -13.01 -0.22 -11.84
CA PHE A 150 -13.11 -1.00 -10.61
C PHE A 150 -14.28 -0.62 -9.71
N GLY A 151 -14.94 0.50 -9.98
CA GLY A 151 -15.96 1.04 -9.09
C GLY A 151 -15.37 1.79 -7.90
N MET A 152 -16.14 1.89 -6.82
CA MET A 152 -15.87 2.73 -5.66
C MET A 152 -15.16 1.96 -4.54
N THR A 153 -14.13 2.56 -3.95
CA THR A 153 -13.60 2.15 -2.65
C THR A 153 -14.46 2.73 -1.53
N ARG A 154 -14.90 1.87 -0.63
CA ARG A 154 -15.78 2.21 0.48
C ARG A 154 -14.99 2.47 1.75
N ASN A 155 -15.53 3.34 2.59
CA ASN A 155 -14.92 3.63 3.88
C ASN A 155 -15.02 2.40 4.81
N PRO A 156 -13.92 1.94 5.42
CA PRO A 156 -13.91 0.77 6.30
C PRO A 156 -14.78 0.90 7.56
N TRP A 157 -15.03 2.12 8.03
CA TRP A 157 -15.85 2.39 9.21
C TRP A 157 -17.34 2.45 8.90
N ASN A 158 -17.68 2.83 7.66
CA ASN A 158 -19.05 2.86 7.17
C ASN A 158 -19.04 2.67 5.65
N THR A 159 -19.36 1.48 5.19
CA THR A 159 -19.35 1.11 3.77
C THR A 159 -20.37 1.83 2.89
N GLN A 160 -21.25 2.64 3.47
CA GLN A 160 -22.13 3.54 2.72
C GLN A 160 -21.45 4.88 2.38
N ARG A 161 -20.25 5.13 2.92
CA ARG A 161 -19.46 6.33 2.67
C ARG A 161 -18.24 6.01 1.82
N ASN A 162 -17.67 7.06 1.18
CA ASN A 162 -16.43 6.94 0.43
C ASN A 162 -15.19 6.95 1.35
N ALA A 163 -14.09 6.44 0.87
CA ALA A 163 -12.80 6.37 1.58
C ALA A 163 -11.97 7.66 1.47
N GLY A 164 -12.50 8.70 0.81
CA GLY A 164 -11.69 9.85 0.40
C GLY A 164 -10.84 9.53 -0.84
N GLY A 165 -9.98 10.45 -1.24
CA GLY A 165 -9.14 10.29 -2.45
C GLY A 165 -7.99 11.30 -2.49
N SER A 166 -7.11 11.08 -3.46
CA SER A 166 -7.14 10.06 -4.51
C SER A 166 -6.49 8.71 -4.09
N SER A 167 -5.82 8.58 -2.93
CA SER A 167 -5.23 7.33 -2.43
C SER A 167 -6.20 6.57 -1.49
N GLY A 168 -7.50 6.52 -1.82
CA GLY A 168 -8.52 5.92 -0.97
C GLY A 168 -8.37 4.41 -0.81
N GLY A 169 -7.98 3.70 -1.86
CA GLY A 169 -7.67 2.27 -1.77
C GLY A 169 -6.52 1.99 -0.80
N SER A 170 -5.45 2.80 -0.85
CA SER A 170 -4.32 2.67 0.07
C SER A 170 -4.71 2.87 1.52
N ALA A 171 -5.53 3.88 1.80
CA ALA A 171 -5.99 4.17 3.15
C ALA A 171 -6.97 3.11 3.67
N ALA A 172 -7.88 2.63 2.81
CA ALA A 172 -8.82 1.58 3.17
C ALA A 172 -8.12 0.25 3.45
N ALA A 173 -7.19 -0.18 2.58
CA ALA A 173 -6.41 -1.41 2.77
C ALA A 173 -5.63 -1.44 4.10
N LEU A 174 -5.07 -0.30 4.50
CA LEU A 174 -4.42 -0.18 5.81
C LEU A 174 -5.40 -0.26 6.96
N ALA A 175 -6.50 0.49 6.89
CA ALA A 175 -7.50 0.53 7.95
C ALA A 175 -8.15 -0.84 8.20
N THR A 176 -8.31 -1.65 7.16
CA THR A 176 -8.84 -3.01 7.24
C THR A 176 -7.79 -4.04 7.66
N GLY A 177 -6.51 -3.71 7.60
CA GLY A 177 -5.41 -4.61 7.95
C GLY A 177 -5.00 -5.56 6.84
N GLU A 178 -5.28 -5.25 5.57
CA GLU A 178 -4.87 -6.03 4.40
C GLU A 178 -3.37 -5.96 4.15
N VAL A 179 -2.78 -4.81 4.44
CA VAL A 179 -1.34 -4.54 4.31
C VAL A 179 -0.84 -3.71 5.49
N TRP A 180 0.47 -3.68 5.71
CA TRP A 180 1.10 -2.92 6.80
C TRP A 180 1.62 -1.56 6.37
N LEU A 181 1.90 -1.41 5.08
CA LEU A 181 2.33 -0.16 4.45
C LEU A 181 1.66 -0.05 3.09
N SER A 182 1.30 1.15 2.68
CA SER A 182 0.78 1.39 1.34
C SER A 182 1.35 2.67 0.76
N HIS A 183 1.58 2.64 -0.54
CA HIS A 183 2.07 3.78 -1.29
C HIS A 183 0.90 4.61 -1.84
N GLY A 184 1.09 5.92 -1.88
CA GLY A 184 0.20 6.86 -2.55
C GLY A 184 0.96 8.09 -3.05
N ASN A 185 0.23 9.06 -3.56
CA ASN A 185 0.77 10.38 -3.91
C ASN A 185 -0.17 11.49 -3.45
N ASP A 186 0.38 12.69 -3.32
CA ASP A 186 -0.38 13.84 -2.80
C ASP A 186 -0.04 15.11 -3.60
N LEU A 187 -0.96 15.54 -4.44
CA LEU A 187 -0.93 16.84 -5.10
C LEU A 187 -1.70 17.87 -4.27
N ALA A 188 -2.94 17.55 -3.90
CA ALA A 188 -3.87 18.45 -3.23
C ALA A 188 -4.54 17.80 -2.01
N GLY A 189 -3.80 16.97 -1.25
CA GLY A 189 -4.31 16.27 -0.08
C GLY A 189 -4.53 14.77 -0.29
N SER A 190 -4.09 14.21 -1.41
CA SER A 190 -4.45 12.84 -1.80
C SER A 190 -3.82 11.71 -0.97
N LEU A 191 -2.87 11.99 -0.07
CA LEU A 191 -2.46 11.10 1.03
C LEU A 191 -3.24 11.42 2.31
N ARG A 192 -3.31 12.70 2.65
CA ARG A 192 -3.82 13.20 3.93
C ARG A 192 -5.34 13.06 4.04
N THR A 193 -6.08 13.40 2.99
CA THR A 193 -7.56 13.32 2.98
C THR A 193 -8.08 11.90 3.19
N PRO A 194 -7.68 10.88 2.38
CA PRO A 194 -8.16 9.53 2.61
C PRO A 194 -7.65 8.94 3.92
N ALA A 195 -6.45 9.32 4.38
CA ALA A 195 -5.95 8.90 5.68
C ALA A 195 -6.84 9.43 6.82
N ALA A 196 -7.24 10.70 6.78
CA ALA A 196 -8.18 11.27 7.75
C ALA A 196 -9.54 10.57 7.71
N TYR A 197 -10.06 10.23 6.53
CA TYR A 197 -11.35 9.55 6.37
C TYR A 197 -11.33 8.10 6.88
N CYS A 198 -10.21 7.41 6.70
CA CYS A 198 -10.06 6.01 7.10
C CYS A 198 -9.42 5.83 8.48
N GLY A 199 -9.01 6.90 9.16
CA GLY A 199 -8.41 6.85 10.50
C GLY A 199 -7.00 6.25 10.52
N VAL A 200 -6.20 6.53 9.48
CA VAL A 200 -4.80 6.10 9.33
C VAL A 200 -3.89 7.31 9.16
N VAL A 201 -2.58 7.10 9.12
CA VAL A 201 -1.60 8.18 8.90
C VAL A 201 -1.30 8.33 7.42
N GLY A 202 -1.55 9.51 6.86
CA GLY A 202 -1.10 9.91 5.53
C GLY A 202 0.05 10.91 5.67
N PHE A 203 1.21 10.57 5.17
CA PHE A 203 2.39 11.41 5.26
C PHE A 203 2.76 11.97 3.89
N ARG A 204 2.69 13.30 3.76
CA ARG A 204 3.20 14.03 2.59
C ARG A 204 4.62 14.50 2.90
N PRO A 205 5.67 13.86 2.34
CA PRO A 205 7.04 14.30 2.55
C PRO A 205 7.32 15.62 1.82
N SER A 206 8.46 16.22 2.12
CA SER A 206 8.97 17.35 1.32
C SER A 206 9.30 16.89 -0.11
N PRO A 207 9.14 17.76 -1.11
CA PRO A 207 9.53 17.45 -2.48
C PRO A 207 10.99 16.98 -2.57
N GLY A 208 11.24 15.95 -3.40
CA GLY A 208 12.56 15.36 -3.61
C GLY A 208 12.99 14.29 -2.60
N VAL A 209 12.27 14.10 -1.48
CA VAL A 209 12.57 13.04 -0.51
C VAL A 209 12.22 11.66 -1.07
N ALA A 210 11.04 11.52 -1.64
CA ALA A 210 10.67 10.32 -2.39
C ALA A 210 10.86 10.59 -3.89
N ARG A 211 11.69 9.77 -4.54
CA ARG A 211 11.99 9.95 -5.96
C ARG A 211 10.80 9.51 -6.80
N GLY A 212 10.16 10.46 -7.48
CA GLY A 212 9.22 10.18 -8.56
C GLY A 212 9.97 9.72 -9.81
N GLY A 213 9.27 8.99 -10.69
CA GLY A 213 9.81 8.53 -11.97
C GLY A 213 9.33 9.34 -13.16
N GLY A 214 10.01 9.18 -14.24
CA GLY A 214 9.65 9.43 -15.63
C GLY A 214 9.22 10.85 -16.00
N LEU A 215 7.99 11.20 -15.74
CA LEU A 215 7.39 12.47 -16.15
C LEU A 215 7.37 13.51 -15.02
N GLU A 216 7.67 13.12 -13.78
CA GLU A 216 7.73 14.07 -12.67
C GLU A 216 9.10 14.74 -12.63
N LEU A 217 9.11 16.06 -12.70
CA LEU A 217 10.31 16.85 -12.41
C LEU A 217 10.73 16.53 -10.98
N GLY A 218 11.98 16.11 -10.78
CA GLY A 218 12.49 15.62 -9.49
C GLY A 218 12.40 16.62 -8.32
N PHE A 219 11.99 17.85 -8.59
CA PHE A 219 11.74 18.91 -7.62
C PHE A 219 10.35 19.53 -7.75
N SER A 220 9.40 18.84 -8.42
CA SER A 220 8.03 19.35 -8.48
C SER A 220 7.45 19.45 -7.07
N THR A 221 6.99 20.64 -6.72
CA THR A 221 6.24 20.89 -5.48
C THR A 221 4.77 20.47 -5.59
N GLU A 222 4.33 20.15 -6.80
CA GLU A 222 2.92 19.89 -7.11
C GLU A 222 2.48 18.53 -6.62
N SER A 223 3.16 17.46 -7.00
CA SER A 223 2.84 16.10 -6.58
C SER A 223 4.04 15.44 -5.92
N VAL A 224 3.82 14.77 -4.80
CA VAL A 224 4.84 14.01 -4.10
C VAL A 224 4.35 12.59 -3.83
N GLN A 225 5.26 11.63 -3.98
CA GLN A 225 5.06 10.25 -3.57
C GLN A 225 5.23 10.16 -2.05
N GLY A 226 4.43 9.32 -1.40
CA GLY A 226 4.54 9.16 0.04
C GLY A 226 3.79 7.93 0.58
N PRO A 227 4.05 7.57 1.84
CA PRO A 227 3.38 6.46 2.48
C PRO A 227 2.02 6.86 3.03
N VAL A 228 1.10 5.89 3.00
CA VAL A 228 -0.02 5.80 3.92
C VAL A 228 0.30 4.66 4.88
N SER A 229 0.21 4.91 6.16
CA SER A 229 0.61 3.95 7.18
C SER A 229 -0.28 4.03 8.42
N TYR A 230 -0.11 3.06 9.31
CA TYR A 230 -0.77 3.07 10.60
C TYR A 230 0.02 3.92 11.61
N THR A 231 -0.60 4.36 12.70
CA THR A 231 -0.20 5.43 13.64
C THR A 231 1.22 5.35 14.21
N HIS A 232 1.90 4.20 14.15
CA HIS A 232 3.16 3.96 14.84
C HIS A 232 4.45 4.28 14.05
N LEU A 233 4.37 4.66 12.76
CA LEU A 233 5.57 5.07 12.00
C LEU A 233 6.12 6.45 12.43
N ARG A 234 5.35 7.24 13.15
CA ARG A 234 5.73 8.60 13.55
C ARG A 234 6.88 8.69 14.57
N ALA A 235 7.19 7.61 15.26
CA ALA A 235 8.12 7.62 16.39
C ALA A 235 9.60 7.37 16.03
N HIS A 236 9.91 7.05 14.77
CA HIS A 236 11.26 6.60 14.38
C HIS A 236 11.89 7.38 13.21
N GLU A 237 11.26 8.46 12.74
CA GLU A 237 11.80 9.31 11.65
C GLU A 237 12.32 10.66 12.13
N THR A 238 12.52 10.85 13.43
CA THR A 238 13.20 12.02 14.02
C THR A 238 14.55 11.65 14.60
#